data_f1804b87db91d697fc3895c30fa1132e
#
_entry.id   f1804b87db91d697fc3895c30fa1132e
#
_cell.length_a   1.000
_cell.length_b   1.000
_cell.length_c   1.000
_cell.angle_alpha   90.00
_cell.angle_beta   90.00
_cell.angle_gamma   90.00
#
_symmetry.space_group_name_H-M   'P 1'
#
loop_
_entity.id
_entity.type
_entity.pdbx_description
1 polymer ?
#
loop_
_entity_poly.entity_id
_entity_poly.type
_entity_poly.pdbx_seq_one_letter_code
_entity_poly.pdbx_strand_id
1 'polypeptide(L)'
;RSGKTVAMTVGFIMWAMTRFDGCNFAICGKTIESLRRNVTSNLPVWLAGVFSFKEHRTENKIVVSANGKSNSFYLFGGKDESSAALIQGITLAGILLDEVALMPESFVNQATARCSVEGAKLWFNCNPEGPSHWFYTKWVLEASRRKMLHLHFTMDDNLSLSASVKARYESLYSGVFYDRFIRGLWVVAEGLIYTMFNKDFHVVPSVPRPYEKYVMSCDYGTINPTSIGLWGKAGGKWYRMREYYY
;
A
#
# COMPACT_ATOMS: atom_id res chain seq x y z
N ARG A 1 8.52 -1.85 12.49
CA ARG A 1 9.63 -2.67 11.88
C ARG A 1 9.46 -4.15 12.22
N SER A 2 8.41 -4.78 11.70
CA SER A 2 8.01 -6.16 12.00
C SER A 2 8.73 -7.24 11.16
N GLY A 3 9.69 -6.87 10.26
CA GLY A 3 10.35 -7.84 9.37
C GLY A 3 9.51 -8.28 8.16
N LYS A 4 8.36 -7.68 7.92
CA LYS A 4 7.41 -8.05 6.85
C LYS A 4 8.06 -8.17 5.47
N THR A 5 8.84 -7.17 5.04
CA THR A 5 9.47 -7.16 3.71
C THR A 5 10.37 -8.37 3.50
N VAL A 6 11.18 -8.72 4.52
CA VAL A 6 12.08 -9.91 4.45
C VAL A 6 11.25 -11.18 4.33
N ALA A 7 10.32 -11.40 5.26
CA ALA A 7 9.50 -12.62 5.30
C ALA A 7 8.68 -12.80 4.01
N MET A 8 8.04 -11.72 3.54
CA MET A 8 7.23 -11.75 2.31
C MET A 8 8.10 -11.99 1.07
N THR A 9 9.24 -11.33 0.96
CA THR A 9 10.11 -11.49 -0.22
C THR A 9 10.71 -12.88 -0.28
N VAL A 10 11.24 -13.38 0.84
CA VAL A 10 11.78 -14.74 0.92
C VAL A 10 10.69 -15.76 0.59
N GLY A 11 9.51 -15.65 1.22
CA GLY A 11 8.39 -16.54 0.96
C GLY A 11 7.92 -16.49 -0.49
N PHE A 12 7.85 -15.31 -1.10
CA PHE A 12 7.46 -15.14 -2.50
C PHE A 12 8.43 -15.82 -3.46
N ILE A 13 9.74 -15.59 -3.29
CA ILE A 13 10.76 -16.22 -4.15
C ILE A 13 10.77 -17.73 -3.97
N MET A 14 10.73 -18.22 -2.73
CA MET A 14 10.68 -19.66 -2.46
C MET A 14 9.44 -20.30 -3.10
N TRP A 15 8.27 -19.69 -2.95
CA TRP A 15 7.04 -20.16 -3.59
C TRP A 15 7.17 -20.17 -5.13
N ALA A 16 7.66 -19.09 -5.72
CA ALA A 16 7.84 -18.98 -7.16
C ALA A 16 8.78 -20.07 -7.69
N MET A 17 9.95 -20.27 -7.05
CA MET A 17 10.94 -21.25 -7.48
C MET A 17 10.54 -22.70 -7.24
N THR A 18 9.64 -22.97 -6.28
CA THR A 18 9.12 -24.32 -6.05
C THR A 18 8.03 -24.70 -7.03
N ARG A 19 7.22 -23.73 -7.47
CA ARG A 19 5.98 -23.99 -8.25
C ARG A 19 6.14 -23.77 -9.74
N PHE A 20 7.09 -22.95 -10.18
CA PHE A 20 7.19 -22.49 -11.57
C PHE A 20 8.61 -22.66 -12.10
N ASP A 21 8.71 -22.75 -13.44
CA ASP A 21 9.94 -22.73 -14.21
C ASP A 21 9.72 -21.94 -15.50
N GLY A 22 10.69 -21.13 -15.90
CA GLY A 22 10.63 -20.31 -17.11
C GLY A 22 9.58 -19.18 -17.06
N CYS A 23 9.05 -18.85 -15.88
CA CYS A 23 7.96 -17.88 -15.73
C CYS A 23 8.46 -16.49 -15.34
N ASN A 24 7.60 -15.49 -15.63
CA ASN A 24 7.83 -14.11 -15.22
C ASN A 24 7.04 -13.79 -13.95
N PHE A 25 7.68 -13.04 -13.07
CA PHE A 25 7.14 -12.49 -11.83
C PHE A 25 7.43 -10.99 -11.77
N ALA A 26 6.70 -10.27 -10.93
CA ALA A 26 7.01 -8.88 -10.65
C ALA A 26 7.24 -8.64 -9.15
N ILE A 27 8.18 -7.75 -8.84
CA ILE A 27 8.35 -7.16 -7.53
C ILE A 27 8.16 -5.65 -7.72
N CYS A 28 7.14 -5.10 -7.08
CA CYS A 28 6.77 -3.69 -7.21
C CYS A 28 7.03 -2.94 -5.90
N GLY A 29 7.47 -1.71 -6.00
CA GLY A 29 7.62 -0.78 -4.89
C GLY A 29 7.30 0.64 -5.34
N LYS A 30 7.39 1.62 -4.45
CA LYS A 30 7.16 3.02 -4.82
C LYS A 30 8.14 3.48 -5.91
N THR A 31 9.42 3.11 -5.81
CA THR A 31 10.44 3.35 -6.86
C THR A 31 11.33 2.13 -7.02
N ILE A 32 11.94 1.98 -8.20
CA ILE A 32 12.90 0.89 -8.47
C ILE A 32 14.14 1.03 -7.56
N GLU A 33 14.60 2.25 -7.29
CA GLU A 33 15.75 2.51 -6.42
C GLU A 33 15.47 2.06 -4.99
N SER A 34 14.27 2.33 -4.46
CA SER A 34 13.89 1.88 -3.12
C SER A 34 13.79 0.35 -3.05
N LEU A 35 13.25 -0.30 -4.10
CA LEU A 35 13.25 -1.76 -4.21
C LEU A 35 14.65 -2.33 -4.23
N ARG A 36 15.55 -1.77 -5.03
CA ARG A 36 16.93 -2.21 -5.07
C ARG A 36 17.60 -2.13 -3.71
N ARG A 37 17.50 -0.98 -3.05
CA ARG A 37 18.12 -0.77 -1.74
C ARG A 37 17.54 -1.66 -0.65
N ASN A 38 16.22 -1.82 -0.61
CA ASN A 38 15.54 -2.45 0.54
C ASN A 38 15.29 -3.94 0.34
N VAL A 39 15.21 -4.40 -0.90
CA VAL A 39 14.79 -5.77 -1.24
C VAL A 39 15.90 -6.47 -2.03
N THR A 40 16.15 -6.05 -3.27
CA THR A 40 16.89 -6.90 -4.21
C THR A 40 18.38 -7.02 -3.91
N SER A 41 19.02 -5.97 -3.38
CA SER A 41 20.43 -6.03 -2.94
C SER A 41 20.66 -7.00 -1.78
N ASN A 42 19.63 -7.31 -1.03
CA ASN A 42 19.72 -8.21 0.12
C ASN A 42 19.34 -9.67 -0.20
N LEU A 43 18.75 -9.95 -1.37
CA LEU A 43 18.35 -11.30 -1.75
C LEU A 43 19.50 -12.32 -1.70
N PRO A 44 20.71 -12.02 -2.22
CA PRO A 44 21.82 -12.96 -2.14
C PRO A 44 22.24 -13.31 -0.72
N VAL A 45 21.99 -12.41 0.24
CA VAL A 45 22.26 -12.65 1.68
C VAL A 45 21.13 -13.47 2.31
N TRP A 46 19.86 -13.09 2.06
CA TRP A 46 18.72 -13.76 2.68
C TRP A 46 18.52 -15.19 2.19
N LEU A 47 18.92 -15.48 0.96
CA LEU A 47 18.73 -16.78 0.31
C LEU A 47 20.07 -17.42 -0.09
N ALA A 48 21.15 -17.07 0.63
CA ALA A 48 22.48 -17.61 0.41
C ALA A 48 22.49 -19.15 0.43
N GLY A 49 23.15 -19.74 -0.54
CA GLY A 49 23.27 -21.20 -0.66
C GLY A 49 22.01 -21.92 -1.15
N VAL A 50 20.87 -21.22 -1.33
CA VAL A 50 19.62 -21.80 -1.82
C VAL A 50 19.42 -21.50 -3.30
N PHE A 51 19.64 -20.25 -3.70
CA PHE A 51 19.42 -19.76 -5.06
C PHE A 51 20.64 -18.98 -5.58
N SER A 52 20.81 -18.99 -6.90
CA SER A 52 21.70 -18.06 -7.60
C SER A 52 20.90 -16.90 -8.18
N PHE A 53 21.52 -15.72 -8.20
CA PHE A 53 20.89 -14.46 -8.61
C PHE A 53 21.73 -13.78 -9.69
N LYS A 54 21.11 -13.39 -10.80
CA LYS A 54 21.72 -12.60 -11.86
C LYS A 54 20.90 -11.35 -12.13
N GLU A 55 21.41 -10.17 -11.75
CA GLU A 55 20.74 -8.89 -12.00
C GLU A 55 21.03 -8.40 -13.42
N HIS A 56 19.98 -8.02 -14.15
CA HIS A 56 20.01 -7.34 -15.44
C HIS A 56 19.48 -5.91 -15.25
N ARG A 57 20.38 -4.98 -14.95
CA ARG A 57 20.01 -3.62 -14.53
C ARG A 57 19.31 -2.81 -15.60
N THR A 58 19.69 -2.95 -16.85
CA THR A 58 19.07 -2.27 -18.00
C THR A 58 17.64 -2.72 -18.25
N GLU A 59 17.33 -3.97 -17.94
CA GLU A 59 16.00 -4.56 -18.09
C GLU A 59 15.17 -4.48 -16.79
N ASN A 60 15.72 -3.93 -15.72
CA ASN A 60 15.11 -3.94 -14.40
C ASN A 60 14.63 -5.36 -13.99
N LYS A 61 15.47 -6.36 -14.18
CA LYS A 61 15.13 -7.77 -14.00
C LYS A 61 16.19 -8.49 -13.19
N ILE A 62 15.74 -9.43 -12.36
CA ILE A 62 16.59 -10.40 -11.67
C ILE A 62 16.19 -11.80 -12.14
N VAL A 63 17.15 -12.58 -12.59
CA VAL A 63 16.96 -14.00 -12.85
C VAL A 63 17.38 -14.77 -11.61
N VAL A 64 16.49 -15.62 -11.10
CA VAL A 64 16.72 -16.50 -9.96
C VAL A 64 16.74 -17.93 -10.46
N SER A 65 17.77 -18.69 -10.10
CA SER A 65 17.94 -20.07 -10.58
C SER A 65 18.34 -21.01 -9.45
N ALA A 66 17.81 -22.22 -9.49
CA ALA A 66 18.19 -23.35 -8.62
C ALA A 66 17.71 -24.67 -9.22
N ASN A 67 18.49 -25.74 -9.05
CA ASN A 67 18.11 -27.10 -9.40
C ASN A 67 17.60 -27.26 -10.85
N GLY A 68 18.23 -26.58 -11.80
CA GLY A 68 17.85 -26.62 -13.22
C GLY A 68 16.66 -25.74 -13.59
N LYS A 69 15.99 -25.10 -12.63
CA LYS A 69 14.89 -24.15 -12.87
C LYS A 69 15.39 -22.71 -12.86
N SER A 70 14.70 -21.84 -13.61
CA SER A 70 15.02 -20.42 -13.68
C SER A 70 13.77 -19.57 -13.92
N ASN A 71 13.57 -18.54 -13.12
CA ASN A 71 12.46 -17.60 -13.25
C ASN A 71 12.96 -16.14 -13.29
N SER A 72 12.24 -15.28 -13.99
CA SER A 72 12.54 -13.86 -14.14
C SER A 72 11.67 -13.00 -13.25
N PHE A 73 12.28 -12.14 -12.43
CA PHE A 73 11.60 -11.21 -11.53
C PHE A 73 11.82 -9.78 -12.02
N TYR A 74 10.81 -9.16 -12.58
CA TYR A 74 10.84 -7.79 -13.09
C TYR A 74 10.57 -6.79 -11.98
N LEU A 75 11.28 -5.67 -11.97
CA LEU A 75 11.17 -4.62 -10.97
C LEU A 75 10.38 -3.45 -11.55
N PHE A 76 9.32 -3.04 -10.88
CA PHE A 76 8.50 -1.90 -11.27
C PHE A 76 8.38 -0.88 -10.14
N GLY A 77 8.41 0.41 -10.51
CA GLY A 77 8.09 1.51 -9.62
C GLY A 77 6.66 1.98 -9.85
N GLY A 78 5.84 2.00 -8.80
CA GLY A 78 4.47 2.53 -8.82
C GLY A 78 4.42 3.89 -8.12
N LYS A 79 5.12 4.91 -8.68
CA LYS A 79 5.24 6.23 -8.05
C LYS A 79 3.97 7.06 -8.19
N ASP A 80 3.35 7.02 -9.35
CA ASP A 80 2.23 7.85 -9.78
C ASP A 80 1.32 7.12 -10.77
N GLU A 81 0.24 7.75 -11.19
CA GLU A 81 -0.76 7.16 -12.11
C GLU A 81 -0.16 6.75 -13.47
N SER A 82 0.84 7.46 -13.97
CA SER A 82 1.50 7.14 -15.24
C SER A 82 2.29 5.83 -15.19
N SER A 83 2.69 5.41 -13.98
CA SER A 83 3.42 4.16 -13.75
C SER A 83 2.63 2.91 -14.15
N ALA A 84 1.29 2.99 -14.23
CA ALA A 84 0.44 1.88 -14.67
C ALA A 84 0.75 1.42 -16.10
N ALA A 85 1.22 2.32 -16.97
CA ALA A 85 1.61 1.98 -18.33
C ALA A 85 2.87 1.08 -18.40
N LEU A 86 3.77 1.17 -17.43
CA LEU A 86 5.05 0.45 -17.42
C LEU A 86 4.88 -1.06 -17.28
N ILE A 87 3.80 -1.53 -16.65
CA ILE A 87 3.54 -2.95 -16.41
C ILE A 87 2.61 -3.57 -17.46
N GLN A 88 2.26 -2.82 -18.52
CA GLN A 88 1.44 -3.34 -19.59
C GLN A 88 2.21 -4.34 -20.48
N GLY A 89 1.49 -5.29 -21.07
CA GLY A 89 2.05 -6.24 -22.03
C GLY A 89 2.83 -7.42 -21.44
N ILE A 90 3.05 -7.47 -20.12
CA ILE A 90 3.70 -8.62 -19.46
C ILE A 90 2.66 -9.61 -18.92
N THR A 91 2.94 -10.90 -19.04
CA THR A 91 2.18 -11.98 -18.39
C THR A 91 2.96 -12.48 -17.18
N LEU A 92 2.32 -12.52 -16.02
CA LEU A 92 2.95 -12.83 -14.73
C LEU A 92 2.36 -14.10 -14.11
N ALA A 93 3.22 -14.92 -13.52
CA ALA A 93 2.86 -16.04 -12.66
C ALA A 93 2.69 -15.64 -11.18
N GLY A 94 3.00 -14.39 -10.86
CA GLY A 94 2.76 -13.82 -9.53
C GLY A 94 3.40 -12.45 -9.37
N ILE A 95 2.94 -11.74 -8.34
CA ILE A 95 3.41 -10.38 -8.05
C ILE A 95 3.55 -10.17 -6.54
N LEU A 96 4.62 -9.48 -6.14
CA LEU A 96 4.84 -8.94 -4.81
C LEU A 96 4.82 -7.42 -4.87
N LEU A 97 3.91 -6.78 -4.13
CA LEU A 97 3.83 -5.33 -4.00
C LEU A 97 4.30 -4.93 -2.59
N ASP A 98 5.53 -4.41 -2.51
CA ASP A 98 6.14 -3.94 -1.26
C ASP A 98 5.69 -2.51 -0.97
N GLU A 99 5.17 -2.27 0.22
CA GLU A 99 4.57 -1.00 0.64
C GLU A 99 3.41 -0.55 -0.28
N VAL A 100 2.49 -1.46 -0.58
CA VAL A 100 1.38 -1.25 -1.55
C VAL A 100 0.52 -0.02 -1.23
N ALA A 101 0.37 0.36 0.04
CA ALA A 101 -0.37 1.55 0.43
C ALA A 101 0.26 2.87 -0.08
N LEU A 102 1.52 2.87 -0.51
CA LEU A 102 2.18 4.04 -1.09
C LEU A 102 2.03 4.14 -2.61
N MET A 103 1.36 3.18 -3.24
CA MET A 103 1.16 3.13 -4.70
C MET A 103 -0.24 3.61 -5.08
N PRO A 104 -0.42 4.22 -6.26
CA PRO A 104 -1.74 4.53 -6.79
C PRO A 104 -2.58 3.28 -7.01
N GLU A 105 -3.88 3.37 -6.77
CA GLU A 105 -4.82 2.27 -7.00
C GLU A 105 -4.82 1.79 -8.46
N SER A 106 -4.71 2.71 -9.42
CA SER A 106 -4.65 2.40 -10.85
C SER A 106 -3.46 1.51 -11.20
N PHE A 107 -2.27 1.79 -10.65
CA PHE A 107 -1.09 0.96 -10.83
C PHE A 107 -1.31 -0.45 -10.28
N VAL A 108 -1.83 -0.57 -9.06
CA VAL A 108 -2.05 -1.88 -8.42
C VAL A 108 -3.10 -2.70 -9.17
N ASN A 109 -4.19 -2.08 -9.63
CA ASN A 109 -5.20 -2.74 -10.44
C ASN A 109 -4.63 -3.25 -11.76
N GLN A 110 -3.82 -2.43 -12.45
CA GLN A 110 -3.16 -2.83 -13.68
C GLN A 110 -2.16 -3.96 -13.46
N ALA A 111 -1.35 -3.87 -12.40
CA ALA A 111 -0.34 -4.84 -12.05
C ALA A 111 -0.94 -6.21 -11.70
N THR A 112 -1.98 -6.24 -10.88
CA THR A 112 -2.67 -7.49 -10.50
C THR A 112 -3.37 -8.15 -11.67
N ALA A 113 -3.90 -7.36 -12.63
CA ALA A 113 -4.52 -7.89 -13.86
C ALA A 113 -3.51 -8.62 -14.78
N ARG A 114 -2.20 -8.43 -14.61
CA ARG A 114 -1.17 -9.17 -15.38
C ARG A 114 -0.92 -10.59 -14.86
N CYS A 115 -1.40 -10.93 -13.68
CA CYS A 115 -1.23 -12.27 -13.08
C CYS A 115 -2.27 -13.25 -13.66
N SER A 116 -2.03 -13.70 -14.89
CA SER A 116 -2.96 -14.57 -15.65
C SER A 116 -2.45 -15.99 -15.88
N VAL A 117 -1.28 -16.34 -15.36
CA VAL A 117 -0.79 -17.72 -15.38
C VAL A 117 -1.57 -18.55 -14.36
N GLU A 118 -1.91 -19.79 -14.67
CA GLU A 118 -2.58 -20.69 -13.75
C GLU A 118 -1.79 -20.86 -12.45
N GLY A 119 -2.46 -20.75 -11.30
CA GLY A 119 -1.84 -20.81 -9.99
C GLY A 119 -1.15 -19.50 -9.55
N ALA A 120 -1.28 -18.43 -10.33
CA ALA A 120 -0.72 -17.11 -9.98
C ALA A 120 -1.24 -16.62 -8.62
N LYS A 121 -0.38 -15.93 -7.88
CA LYS A 121 -0.72 -15.34 -6.57
C LYS A 121 -0.29 -13.88 -6.48
N LEU A 122 -1.08 -13.13 -5.72
CA LEU A 122 -0.85 -11.73 -5.40
C LEU A 122 -0.38 -11.63 -3.95
N TRP A 123 0.76 -10.98 -3.75
CA TRP A 123 1.36 -10.79 -2.43
C TRP A 123 1.47 -9.30 -2.15
N PHE A 124 1.00 -8.88 -0.98
CA PHE A 124 0.99 -7.47 -0.58
C PHE A 124 1.59 -7.32 0.81
N ASN A 125 2.40 -6.30 1.01
CA ASN A 125 2.69 -5.80 2.34
C ASN A 125 2.53 -4.29 2.40
N CYS A 126 2.21 -3.76 3.55
CA CYS A 126 2.18 -2.31 3.79
C CYS A 126 2.31 -1.99 5.27
N ASN A 127 2.60 -0.73 5.54
CA ASN A 127 2.27 -0.12 6.81
C ASN A 127 0.86 0.49 6.71
N PRO A 128 0.10 0.54 7.80
CA PRO A 128 -1.22 1.16 7.80
C PRO A 128 -1.15 2.65 7.47
N GLU A 129 -2.15 3.11 6.74
CA GLU A 129 -2.46 4.53 6.50
C GLU A 129 -3.76 4.92 7.23
N GLY A 130 -4.56 5.81 6.68
CA GLY A 130 -5.87 6.15 7.25
C GLY A 130 -6.94 5.08 6.99
N PRO A 131 -8.02 5.02 7.78
CA PRO A 131 -9.07 4.01 7.64
C PRO A 131 -9.90 4.16 6.37
N SER A 132 -9.85 5.30 5.71
CA SER A 132 -10.49 5.53 4.40
C SER A 132 -9.61 5.20 3.21
N HIS A 133 -8.36 4.75 3.45
CA HIS A 133 -7.42 4.44 2.38
C HIS A 133 -7.97 3.32 1.48
N TRP A 134 -7.83 3.47 0.16
CA TRP A 134 -8.37 2.55 -0.84
C TRP A 134 -7.95 1.09 -0.63
N PHE A 135 -6.68 0.85 -0.24
CA PHE A 135 -6.19 -0.52 -0.02
C PHE A 135 -6.84 -1.16 1.21
N TYR A 136 -7.06 -0.39 2.28
CA TYR A 136 -7.76 -0.86 3.46
C TYR A 136 -9.22 -1.22 3.14
N THR A 137 -9.96 -0.28 2.54
CA THR A 137 -11.40 -0.45 2.28
C THR A 137 -11.70 -1.51 1.22
N LYS A 138 -10.86 -1.62 0.17
CA LYS A 138 -11.14 -2.51 -0.97
C LYS A 138 -10.44 -3.87 -0.88
N TRP A 139 -9.38 -4.00 -0.05
CA TRP A 139 -8.62 -5.23 0.08
C TRP A 139 -8.63 -5.79 1.49
N VAL A 140 -8.21 -5.03 2.48
CA VAL A 140 -8.05 -5.55 3.85
C VAL A 140 -9.40 -5.89 4.47
N LEU A 141 -10.40 -4.99 4.41
CA LEU A 141 -11.75 -5.24 4.92
C LEU A 141 -12.48 -6.33 4.13
N GLU A 142 -12.13 -6.51 2.86
CA GLU A 142 -12.70 -7.50 1.95
C GLU A 142 -11.91 -8.81 1.88
N ALA A 143 -10.95 -9.02 2.78
CA ALA A 143 -10.01 -10.15 2.73
C ALA A 143 -10.73 -11.51 2.65
N SER A 144 -11.76 -11.72 3.47
CA SER A 144 -12.54 -12.95 3.47
C SER A 144 -13.27 -13.16 2.15
N ARG A 145 -13.93 -12.13 1.60
CA ARG A 145 -14.63 -12.20 0.31
C ARG A 145 -13.66 -12.49 -0.84
N ARG A 146 -12.46 -11.92 -0.78
CA ARG A 146 -11.40 -12.13 -1.76
C ARG A 146 -10.63 -13.44 -1.57
N LYS A 147 -10.96 -14.26 -0.56
CA LYS A 147 -10.20 -15.45 -0.16
C LYS A 147 -8.72 -15.16 0.06
N MET A 148 -8.43 -14.02 0.64
CA MET A 148 -7.08 -13.53 0.91
C MET A 148 -6.67 -13.87 2.34
N LEU A 149 -5.46 -14.41 2.52
CA LEU A 149 -4.85 -14.54 3.84
C LEU A 149 -4.37 -13.16 4.27
N HIS A 150 -4.96 -12.62 5.34
CA HIS A 150 -4.53 -11.39 5.96
C HIS A 150 -3.79 -11.70 7.27
N LEU A 151 -2.54 -11.25 7.35
CA LEU A 151 -1.69 -11.40 8.53
C LEU A 151 -1.36 -10.01 9.08
N HIS A 152 -1.58 -9.81 10.36
CA HIS A 152 -1.22 -8.60 11.08
C HIS A 152 0.08 -8.86 11.85
N PHE A 153 1.08 -8.02 11.62
CA PHE A 153 2.37 -8.08 12.30
C PHE A 153 2.63 -6.78 13.05
N THR A 154 3.06 -6.91 14.27
CA THR A 154 3.54 -5.82 15.12
C THR A 154 5.07 -5.81 15.21
N MET A 155 5.62 -4.87 15.95
CA MET A 155 7.05 -4.87 16.25
C MET A 155 7.47 -6.07 17.11
N ASP A 156 6.55 -6.61 17.92
CA ASP A 156 6.84 -7.74 18.83
C ASP A 156 7.07 -9.05 18.08
N ASP A 157 6.47 -9.18 16.90
CA ASP A 157 6.69 -10.35 16.04
C ASP A 157 8.10 -10.40 15.43
N ASN A 158 8.86 -9.30 15.51
CA ASN A 158 10.22 -9.26 15.00
C ASN A 158 11.23 -9.71 16.07
N LEU A 159 11.56 -10.98 16.05
CA LEU A 159 12.50 -11.59 17.01
C LEU A 159 13.95 -11.09 16.86
N SER A 160 14.30 -10.40 15.78
CA SER A 160 15.64 -9.83 15.59
C SER A 160 15.85 -8.50 16.32
N LEU A 161 14.79 -7.89 16.85
CA LEU A 161 14.87 -6.64 17.59
C LEU A 161 15.14 -6.90 19.07
N SER A 162 16.22 -6.31 19.59
CA SER A 162 16.49 -6.36 21.04
C SER A 162 15.44 -5.57 21.83
N ALA A 163 15.26 -5.93 23.10
CA ALA A 163 14.35 -5.22 23.99
C ALA A 163 14.65 -3.72 24.10
N SER A 164 15.92 -3.33 24.09
CA SER A 164 16.34 -1.92 24.14
C SER A 164 15.94 -1.14 22.87
N VAL A 165 15.99 -1.80 21.71
CA VAL A 165 15.52 -1.19 20.44
C VAL A 165 14.01 -1.04 20.45
N LYS A 166 13.27 -2.04 20.91
CA LYS A 166 11.80 -1.97 21.05
C LYS A 166 11.39 -0.83 21.98
N ALA A 167 11.94 -0.77 23.19
CA ALA A 167 11.66 0.27 24.17
C ALA A 167 11.96 1.69 23.63
N ARG A 168 13.04 1.83 22.86
CA ARG A 168 13.35 3.10 22.17
C ARG A 168 12.27 3.49 21.16
N TYR A 169 11.77 2.57 20.36
CA TYR A 169 10.70 2.88 19.40
C TYR A 169 9.39 3.21 20.12
N GLU A 170 9.05 2.50 21.17
CA GLU A 170 7.87 2.79 21.99
C GLU A 170 7.91 4.18 22.61
N SER A 171 9.09 4.62 23.06
CA SER A 171 9.27 5.97 23.61
C SER A 171 9.28 7.09 22.57
N LEU A 172 9.57 6.78 21.29
CA LEU A 172 9.62 7.77 20.21
C LEU A 172 8.24 8.16 19.68
N TYR A 173 7.26 7.29 19.84
CA TYR A 173 5.94 7.49 19.26
C TYR A 173 4.88 7.59 20.35
N SER A 174 3.92 8.48 20.16
CA SER A 174 2.73 8.63 20.99
C SER A 174 1.48 8.83 20.14
N GLY A 175 0.30 8.66 20.73
CA GLY A 175 -0.98 8.87 20.06
C GLY A 175 -1.12 8.04 18.78
N VAL A 176 -1.58 8.67 17.71
CA VAL A 176 -1.84 8.03 16.42
C VAL A 176 -0.60 7.42 15.77
N PHE A 177 0.57 8.02 15.95
CA PHE A 177 1.81 7.46 15.41
C PHE A 177 2.19 6.16 16.12
N TYR A 178 1.93 6.06 17.41
CA TYR A 178 2.09 4.81 18.16
C TYR A 178 1.15 3.74 17.62
N ASP A 179 -0.12 4.07 17.44
CA ASP A 179 -1.11 3.14 16.90
C ASP A 179 -0.75 2.67 15.48
N ARG A 180 -0.29 3.57 14.60
CA ARG A 180 0.10 3.19 13.23
C ARG A 180 1.40 2.40 13.16
N PHE A 181 2.47 2.85 13.84
CA PHE A 181 3.81 2.31 13.62
C PHE A 181 4.19 1.20 14.60
N ILE A 182 3.60 1.18 15.79
CA ILE A 182 3.85 0.15 16.79
C ILE A 182 2.75 -0.92 16.76
N ARG A 183 1.49 -0.49 16.86
CA ARG A 183 0.34 -1.41 16.86
C ARG A 183 -0.10 -1.86 15.47
N GLY A 184 0.31 -1.17 14.40
CA GLY A 184 -0.06 -1.51 13.04
C GLY A 184 -1.55 -1.27 12.72
N LEU A 185 -2.17 -0.27 13.33
CA LEU A 185 -3.59 0.03 13.17
C LEU A 185 -3.85 1.04 12.05
N TRP A 186 -4.95 0.85 11.32
CA TRP A 186 -5.46 1.79 10.34
C TRP A 186 -6.25 2.89 11.05
N VAL A 187 -5.58 3.95 11.44
CA VAL A 187 -6.15 5.05 12.22
C VAL A 187 -5.95 6.37 11.50
N VAL A 188 -6.83 7.31 11.79
CA VAL A 188 -6.75 8.67 11.23
C VAL A 188 -5.48 9.34 11.77
N ALA A 189 -4.64 9.90 10.89
CA ALA A 189 -3.43 10.61 11.31
C ALA A 189 -3.80 11.84 12.16
N GLU A 190 -2.99 12.15 13.16
CA GLU A 190 -3.06 13.44 13.84
C GLU A 190 -2.85 14.55 12.81
N GLY A 191 -3.68 15.57 12.87
CA GLY A 191 -3.73 16.64 11.87
C GLY A 191 -5.13 16.87 11.34
N LEU A 192 -6.14 16.20 11.89
CA LEU A 192 -7.51 16.65 11.71
C LEU A 192 -7.61 18.06 12.27
N ILE A 193 -7.77 19.05 11.38
CA ILE A 193 -8.01 20.45 11.77
C ILE A 193 -9.22 20.53 12.73
N TYR A 194 -10.18 19.63 12.55
CA TYR A 194 -11.38 19.52 13.37
C TYR A 194 -11.40 18.17 14.10
N THR A 195 -10.63 18.02 15.17
CA THR A 195 -10.59 16.80 16.00
C THR A 195 -11.93 16.43 16.63
N MET A 196 -12.81 17.45 16.81
CA MET A 196 -14.17 17.27 17.32
C MET A 196 -15.15 16.75 16.27
N PHE A 197 -14.76 16.62 14.99
CA PHE A 197 -15.68 16.14 13.96
C PHE A 197 -16.10 14.70 14.23
N ASN A 198 -17.41 14.52 14.40
CA ASN A 198 -18.05 13.21 14.56
C ASN A 198 -19.12 13.07 13.47
N LYS A 199 -18.99 12.06 12.64
CA LYS A 199 -19.90 11.84 11.51
C LYS A 199 -21.35 11.67 11.95
N ASP A 200 -21.60 10.95 13.04
CA ASP A 200 -22.95 10.67 13.51
C ASP A 200 -23.65 11.91 14.08
N PHE A 201 -22.86 12.91 14.48
CA PHE A 201 -23.36 14.16 15.04
C PHE A 201 -23.36 15.32 14.02
N HIS A 202 -22.30 15.41 13.19
CA HIS A 202 -22.11 16.56 12.30
C HIS A 202 -22.61 16.34 10.88
N VAL A 203 -22.84 15.08 10.48
CA VAL A 203 -23.48 14.76 9.20
C VAL A 203 -24.96 14.51 9.45
N VAL A 204 -25.78 15.48 9.06
CA VAL A 204 -27.25 15.39 9.22
C VAL A 204 -27.88 14.99 7.89
N PRO A 205 -28.99 14.22 7.91
CA PRO A 205 -29.78 13.99 6.71
C PRO A 205 -30.28 15.32 6.15
N SER A 206 -30.46 15.37 4.83
CA SER A 206 -30.92 16.58 4.13
C SER A 206 -32.14 17.20 4.87
N VAL A 207 -31.95 18.43 5.33
CA VAL A 207 -33.04 19.17 6.01
C VAL A 207 -33.62 20.13 4.98
N PRO A 208 -34.87 19.93 4.54
CA PRO A 208 -35.56 20.90 3.69
C PRO A 208 -35.77 22.18 4.49
N ARG A 209 -34.99 23.21 4.25
CA ARG A 209 -35.09 24.52 4.88
C ARG A 209 -34.91 25.61 3.86
N PRO A 210 -35.59 26.72 3.94
CA PRO A 210 -35.16 27.93 3.26
C PRO A 210 -33.83 28.37 3.91
N TYR A 211 -32.77 28.43 3.11
CA TYR A 211 -31.49 28.97 3.56
C TYR A 211 -31.48 30.47 3.41
N GLU A 212 -31.05 31.18 4.45
CA GLU A 212 -30.94 32.64 4.50
C GLU A 212 -29.90 33.16 3.52
N LYS A 213 -28.85 32.38 3.28
CA LYS A 213 -27.70 32.73 2.42
C LYS A 213 -27.03 31.49 1.87
N TYR A 214 -26.55 31.57 0.64
CA TYR A 214 -25.70 30.59 0.00
C TYR A 214 -24.30 31.12 -0.22
N VAL A 215 -23.29 30.29 -0.05
CA VAL A 215 -21.90 30.61 -0.31
C VAL A 215 -21.26 29.44 -1.02
N MET A 216 -20.42 29.72 -1.99
CA MET A 216 -19.57 28.74 -2.64
C MET A 216 -18.12 29.01 -2.19
N SER A 217 -17.46 27.98 -1.65
CA SER A 217 -16.03 28.01 -1.34
C SER A 217 -15.26 27.22 -2.39
N CYS A 218 -14.07 27.71 -2.75
CA CYS A 218 -13.16 27.00 -3.63
C CYS A 218 -11.76 27.02 -3.03
N ASP A 219 -11.18 25.84 -2.87
CA ASP A 219 -9.77 25.65 -2.57
C ASP A 219 -9.13 25.03 -3.82
N TYR A 220 -8.40 25.87 -4.57
CA TYR A 220 -7.82 25.49 -5.85
C TYR A 220 -6.43 24.90 -5.67
N GLY A 221 -6.27 23.64 -6.06
CA GLY A 221 -4.99 22.93 -6.06
C GLY A 221 -4.47 22.67 -7.47
N THR A 222 -3.18 22.85 -7.70
CA THR A 222 -2.49 22.48 -8.95
C THR A 222 -1.81 21.13 -8.85
N ILE A 223 -1.34 20.75 -7.65
CA ILE A 223 -0.71 19.47 -7.32
C ILE A 223 -1.62 18.68 -6.39
N ASN A 224 -2.31 19.38 -5.49
CA ASN A 224 -3.32 18.83 -4.61
C ASN A 224 -4.71 18.95 -5.29
N PRO A 225 -5.67 18.09 -4.92
CA PRO A 225 -7.02 18.18 -5.45
C PRO A 225 -7.67 19.54 -5.21
N THR A 226 -8.47 19.99 -6.18
CA THR A 226 -9.33 21.16 -6.02
C THR A 226 -10.61 20.76 -5.28
N SER A 227 -10.96 21.49 -4.23
CA SER A 227 -12.20 21.29 -3.47
C SER A 227 -13.14 22.47 -3.64
N ILE A 228 -14.38 22.20 -4.05
CA ILE A 228 -15.44 23.20 -4.15
C ILE A 228 -16.59 22.78 -3.25
N GLY A 229 -17.00 23.65 -2.32
CA GLY A 229 -18.10 23.41 -1.39
C GLY A 229 -19.26 24.37 -1.59
N LEU A 230 -20.48 23.87 -1.66
CA LEU A 230 -21.71 24.68 -1.61
C LEU A 230 -22.25 24.66 -0.19
N TRP A 231 -22.44 25.83 0.37
CA TRP A 231 -22.87 26.03 1.75
C TRP A 231 -24.16 26.82 1.82
N GLY A 232 -25.07 26.45 2.76
CA GLY A 232 -26.28 27.19 3.09
C GLY A 232 -26.29 27.59 4.55
N LYS A 233 -26.69 28.80 4.87
CA LYS A 233 -26.88 29.29 6.23
C LYS A 233 -28.33 29.16 6.64
N ALA A 234 -28.60 28.54 7.78
CA ALA A 234 -29.95 28.47 8.38
C ALA A 234 -29.86 28.44 9.90
N GLY A 235 -30.65 29.28 10.59
CA GLY A 235 -30.71 29.32 12.04
C GLY A 235 -29.35 29.60 12.69
N GLY A 236 -28.55 30.49 12.12
CA GLY A 236 -27.21 30.83 12.59
C GLY A 236 -26.11 29.78 12.33
N LYS A 237 -26.42 28.64 11.74
CA LYS A 237 -25.49 27.56 11.42
C LYS A 237 -25.24 27.49 9.93
N TRP A 238 -24.00 27.01 9.55
CA TRP A 238 -23.64 26.71 8.19
C TRP A 238 -23.75 25.22 7.94
N TYR A 239 -24.35 24.87 6.80
CA TYR A 239 -24.47 23.48 6.33
C TYR A 239 -23.77 23.32 5.01
N ARG A 240 -22.84 22.36 4.91
CA ARG A 240 -22.25 21.96 3.66
C ARG A 240 -23.23 21.06 2.93
N MET A 241 -23.77 21.55 1.82
CA MET A 241 -24.86 20.90 1.09
C MET A 241 -24.33 19.97 0.00
N ARG A 242 -23.27 20.39 -0.67
CA ARG A 242 -22.61 19.63 -1.72
C ARG A 242 -21.12 19.89 -1.70
N GLU A 243 -20.37 18.90 -2.16
CA GLU A 243 -18.94 18.97 -2.38
C GLU A 243 -18.61 18.44 -3.77
N TYR A 244 -17.71 19.13 -4.43
CA TYR A 244 -17.00 18.64 -5.60
C TYR A 244 -15.51 18.55 -5.25
N TYR A 245 -14.91 17.42 -5.52
CA TYR A 245 -13.51 17.13 -5.20
C TYR A 245 -12.87 16.48 -6.42
N TYR A 246 -11.87 17.15 -7.01
CA TYR A 246 -11.21 16.72 -8.25
C TYR A 246 -9.70 16.71 -8.09
#